data_afd455c061e01ef1444f426f4e42b227
#
_entry.id   afd455c061e01ef1444f426f4e42b227
#
_cell.length_a   1.000
_cell.length_b   1.000
_cell.length_c   1.000
_cell.angle_alpha   90.00
_cell.angle_beta   90.00
_cell.angle_gamma   90.00
#
_symmetry.space_group_name_H-M   'P 1'
#
loop_
_entity.id
_entity.type
_entity.pdbx_description
1 polymer ?
#
loop_
_entity_poly.entity_id
_entity_poly.type
_entity_poly.pdbx_seq_one_letter_code
_entity_poly.pdbx_strand_id
1 'polypeptide(L)'
;MRAAQYSSFGNPADVLAIADAALPEPGPGEVRIRTVLASIHNHDLLTVRGLYGYKPTLPAIGGSEALGVVDALGDGVDGLQIGQRVAAASVHGTWAEAFVAPARMVIPMPEAIPDQMAAQLIAMPLSALMLLEFLHVQAGQWIVQNTANGAVGKSLAMLAKARGVHVANLVRNAAAVAQLQALGIDHVFDTSVDGWKDRVREATGEAQATAAVDSIGGDASGDLVDLLGHHGTLVSFGVMSGEPMHIPAGGLIYKEATVKGFWGSKVSQAMAVEDKRRLVGELLKRAASGELTLPVEQIFALDDIAQAAKAGAGSGRNGKVLLRP
;
A
#
# COMPACT_ATOMS: atom_id res chain seq x y z
N MET A 1 22.45 17.64 -5.19
CA MET A 1 21.06 17.34 -5.59
C MET A 1 20.11 17.79 -4.50
N ARG A 2 18.88 18.19 -4.84
CA ARG A 2 17.85 18.53 -3.86
C ARG A 2 17.21 17.27 -3.29
N ALA A 3 16.92 17.29 -1.99
CA ALA A 3 16.29 16.18 -1.29
C ALA A 3 15.42 16.67 -0.14
N ALA A 4 14.30 15.99 0.13
CA ALA A 4 13.46 16.21 1.29
C ALA A 4 14.06 15.48 2.50
N GLN A 5 14.70 16.24 3.39
CA GLN A 5 15.46 15.76 4.53
C GLN A 5 14.81 16.15 5.85
N TYR A 6 15.04 15.38 6.90
CA TYR A 6 14.69 15.70 8.27
C TYR A 6 15.82 15.32 9.23
N SER A 7 16.04 16.18 10.25
CA SER A 7 17.10 16.03 11.25
C SER A 7 16.59 15.64 12.63
N SER A 8 15.27 15.59 12.81
CA SER A 8 14.59 15.13 14.02
C SER A 8 13.30 14.41 13.66
N PHE A 9 12.90 13.46 14.47
CA PHE A 9 11.57 12.86 14.35
C PHE A 9 10.50 13.85 14.81
N GLY A 10 9.36 13.91 14.10
CA GLY A 10 8.28 14.83 14.42
C GLY A 10 7.16 14.82 13.40
N ASN A 11 6.27 15.83 13.46
CA ASN A 11 5.24 15.95 12.44
C ASN A 11 5.88 16.22 11.06
N PRO A 12 5.60 15.39 10.03
CA PRO A 12 6.27 15.50 8.72
C PRO A 12 6.18 16.87 8.07
N ALA A 13 5.06 17.60 8.24
CA ALA A 13 4.88 18.92 7.68
C ALA A 13 5.82 19.99 8.32
N ASP A 14 6.32 19.72 9.54
CA ASP A 14 7.13 20.67 10.31
C ASP A 14 8.62 20.33 10.24
N VAL A 15 8.98 19.03 10.11
CA VAL A 15 10.39 18.60 10.19
C VAL A 15 11.02 18.30 8.83
N LEU A 16 10.22 18.10 7.77
CA LEU A 16 10.73 17.93 6.41
C LEU A 16 11.07 19.28 5.77
N ALA A 17 12.28 19.38 5.27
CA ALA A 17 12.75 20.55 4.55
C ALA A 17 13.59 20.12 3.34
N ILE A 18 13.68 20.98 2.35
CA ILE A 18 14.60 20.78 1.22
C ILE A 18 16.03 21.10 1.67
N ALA A 19 16.91 20.18 1.36
CA ALA A 19 18.34 20.32 1.60
C ALA A 19 19.14 19.95 0.35
N ASP A 20 20.30 20.56 0.21
CA ASP A 20 21.31 20.16 -0.77
C ASP A 20 22.05 18.93 -0.20
N ALA A 21 21.96 17.83 -0.90
CA ALA A 21 22.65 16.58 -0.60
C ALA A 21 23.65 16.24 -1.70
N ALA A 22 24.69 15.50 -1.35
CA ALA A 22 25.60 14.94 -2.35
C ALA A 22 24.82 14.00 -3.28
N LEU A 23 25.16 13.97 -4.57
CA LEU A 23 24.65 12.97 -5.48
C LEU A 23 25.21 11.60 -5.04
N PRO A 24 24.36 10.61 -4.70
CA PRO A 24 24.88 9.33 -4.21
C PRO A 24 25.50 8.52 -5.35
N GLU A 25 26.61 7.85 -5.07
CA GLU A 25 27.23 6.93 -6.01
C GLU A 25 26.81 5.49 -5.70
N PRO A 26 26.42 4.68 -6.71
CA PRO A 26 26.02 3.30 -6.49
C PRO A 26 27.23 2.44 -6.16
N GLY A 27 27.14 1.68 -5.06
CA GLY A 27 28.09 0.64 -4.70
C GLY A 27 27.91 -0.65 -5.52
N PRO A 28 28.74 -1.68 -5.27
CA PRO A 28 28.60 -2.97 -5.95
C PRO A 28 27.21 -3.57 -5.77
N GLY A 29 26.58 -3.98 -6.89
CA GLY A 29 25.22 -4.53 -6.92
C GLY A 29 24.11 -3.51 -6.75
N GLU A 30 24.42 -2.21 -6.78
CA GLU A 30 23.45 -1.11 -6.67
C GLU A 30 23.35 -0.32 -7.97
N VAL A 31 22.24 0.41 -8.11
CA VAL A 31 22.03 1.34 -9.22
C VAL A 31 21.60 2.69 -8.68
N ARG A 32 22.03 3.77 -9.33
CA ARG A 32 21.47 5.10 -9.10
C ARG A 32 20.31 5.32 -10.06
N ILE A 33 19.24 5.88 -9.51
CA ILE A 33 18.00 6.14 -10.22
C ILE A 33 17.71 7.64 -10.10
N ARG A 34 17.58 8.32 -11.23
CA ARG A 34 17.05 9.69 -11.29
C ARG A 34 15.53 9.62 -11.17
N THR A 35 15.01 10.26 -10.14
CA THR A 35 13.58 10.20 -9.80
C THR A 35 12.73 10.95 -10.83
N VAL A 36 11.64 10.33 -11.25
CA VAL A 36 10.59 10.95 -12.10
C VAL A 36 9.37 11.32 -11.23
N LEU A 37 8.90 10.37 -10.42
CA LEU A 37 7.82 10.55 -9.46
C LEU A 37 8.06 9.66 -8.25
N ALA A 38 7.87 10.18 -7.04
CA ALA A 38 7.95 9.42 -5.80
C ALA A 38 6.60 9.43 -5.06
N SER A 39 6.23 8.31 -4.45
CA SER A 39 5.01 8.19 -3.66
C SER A 39 5.20 8.67 -2.22
N ILE A 40 4.13 9.21 -1.62
CA ILE A 40 4.04 9.42 -0.17
C ILE A 40 3.12 8.34 0.41
N HIS A 41 3.70 7.41 1.16
CA HIS A 41 2.96 6.37 1.87
C HIS A 41 2.75 6.74 3.34
N ASN A 42 1.74 6.12 3.97
CA ASN A 42 1.51 6.33 5.40
C ASN A 42 2.70 5.87 6.25
N HIS A 43 3.35 4.76 5.87
CA HIS A 43 4.53 4.28 6.59
C HIS A 43 5.75 5.22 6.44
N ASP A 44 5.88 5.98 5.33
CA ASP A 44 6.91 7.01 5.20
C ASP A 44 6.68 8.13 6.22
N LEU A 45 5.42 8.59 6.33
CA LEU A 45 5.04 9.63 7.30
C LEU A 45 5.21 9.14 8.75
N LEU A 46 4.90 7.87 9.04
CA LEU A 46 5.15 7.25 10.34
C LEU A 46 6.65 7.11 10.62
N THR A 47 7.48 6.84 9.60
CA THR A 47 8.95 6.82 9.72
C THR A 47 9.50 8.19 10.10
N VAL A 48 9.04 9.26 9.44
CA VAL A 48 9.41 10.65 9.77
C VAL A 48 8.97 11.02 11.20
N ARG A 49 7.82 10.49 11.66
CA ARG A 49 7.36 10.66 13.05
C ARG A 49 8.14 9.84 14.08
N GLY A 50 8.99 8.89 13.65
CA GLY A 50 9.66 7.94 14.55
C GLY A 50 8.74 6.86 15.13
N LEU A 51 7.57 6.64 14.52
CA LEU A 51 6.52 5.72 14.97
C LEU A 51 6.44 4.43 14.14
N TYR A 52 7.26 4.30 13.09
CA TYR A 52 7.31 3.08 12.29
C TYR A 52 8.37 2.09 12.82
N GLY A 53 8.26 0.83 12.42
CA GLY A 53 9.21 -0.24 12.82
C GLY A 53 10.64 -0.06 12.28
N TYR A 54 10.85 0.79 11.28
CA TYR A 54 12.15 1.23 10.79
C TYR A 54 12.42 2.67 11.24
N LYS A 55 13.59 2.92 11.81
CA LYS A 55 14.07 4.24 12.23
C LYS A 55 15.44 4.51 11.60
N PRO A 56 15.54 5.46 10.65
CA PRO A 56 16.82 5.79 10.03
C PRO A 56 17.73 6.55 10.99
N THR A 57 19.05 6.52 10.70
CA THR A 57 19.99 7.46 11.29
C THR A 57 19.73 8.85 10.73
N LEU A 58 19.66 9.85 11.62
CA LEU A 58 19.42 11.24 11.24
C LEU A 58 20.73 12.00 11.01
N PRO A 59 20.79 12.97 10.08
CA PRO A 59 19.72 13.38 9.18
C PRO A 59 19.39 12.34 8.11
N ALA A 60 18.13 12.24 7.69
CA ALA A 60 17.66 11.24 6.73
C ALA A 60 16.81 11.87 5.63
N ILE A 61 16.87 11.31 4.42
CA ILE A 61 15.99 11.65 3.31
C ILE A 61 14.76 10.73 3.36
N GLY A 62 13.57 11.29 3.18
CA GLY A 62 12.33 10.54 3.22
C GLY A 62 12.05 9.72 1.96
N GLY A 63 10.99 8.89 2.04
CA GLY A 63 10.45 8.13 0.91
C GLY A 63 11.00 6.72 0.74
N SER A 64 10.17 5.85 0.18
CA SER A 64 10.45 4.41 0.07
C SER A 64 10.02 3.76 -1.25
N GLU A 65 9.35 4.50 -2.13
CA GLU A 65 8.95 4.03 -3.47
C GLU A 65 9.00 5.17 -4.47
N ALA A 66 9.58 4.92 -5.64
CA ALA A 66 9.60 5.85 -6.76
C ALA A 66 9.69 5.16 -8.12
N LEU A 67 9.19 5.86 -9.14
CA LEU A 67 9.50 5.67 -10.54
C LEU A 67 10.68 6.55 -10.90
N GLY A 68 11.60 6.05 -11.72
CA GLY A 68 12.71 6.82 -12.24
C GLY A 68 13.38 6.18 -13.44
N VAL A 69 14.54 6.70 -13.75
CA VAL A 69 15.39 6.24 -14.86
C VAL A 69 16.77 5.91 -14.30
N VAL A 70 17.30 4.75 -14.61
CA VAL A 70 18.67 4.35 -14.22
C VAL A 70 19.65 5.30 -14.88
N ASP A 71 20.51 5.95 -14.11
CA ASP A 71 21.54 6.86 -14.63
C ASP A 71 22.98 6.48 -14.28
N ALA A 72 23.17 5.55 -13.33
CA ALA A 72 24.46 4.92 -13.07
C ALA A 72 24.29 3.47 -12.56
N LEU A 73 25.28 2.63 -12.88
CA LEU A 73 25.34 1.24 -12.45
C LEU A 73 26.58 1.04 -11.60
N GLY A 74 26.44 0.39 -10.47
CA GLY A 74 27.56 -0.11 -9.67
C GLY A 74 28.13 -1.41 -10.24
N ASP A 75 29.28 -1.83 -9.75
CA ASP A 75 29.96 -3.04 -10.18
C ASP A 75 29.08 -4.29 -9.97
N GLY A 76 29.12 -5.21 -10.94
CA GLY A 76 28.39 -6.49 -10.87
C GLY A 76 26.88 -6.37 -11.05
N VAL A 77 26.36 -5.26 -11.56
CA VAL A 77 24.95 -5.12 -11.92
C VAL A 77 24.72 -5.67 -13.32
N ASP A 78 23.90 -6.73 -13.38
CA ASP A 78 23.46 -7.34 -14.64
C ASP A 78 21.95 -7.16 -14.82
N GLY A 79 21.50 -7.11 -16.09
CA GLY A 79 20.08 -7.08 -16.48
C GLY A 79 19.40 -5.72 -16.37
N LEU A 80 20.11 -4.65 -15.99
CA LEU A 80 19.66 -3.25 -16.05
C LEU A 80 20.57 -2.43 -16.95
N GLN A 81 20.04 -1.36 -17.53
CA GLN A 81 20.77 -0.49 -18.45
C GLN A 81 20.56 0.99 -18.09
N ILE A 82 21.58 1.82 -18.34
CA ILE A 82 21.45 3.28 -18.25
C ILE A 82 20.37 3.73 -19.24
N GLY A 83 19.49 4.63 -18.79
CA GLY A 83 18.33 5.08 -19.54
C GLY A 83 17.09 4.21 -19.35
N GLN A 84 17.18 3.07 -18.69
CA GLN A 84 16.04 2.19 -18.46
C GLN A 84 15.06 2.79 -17.45
N ARG A 85 13.76 2.78 -17.81
CA ARG A 85 12.65 3.20 -16.94
C ARG A 85 12.34 2.10 -15.94
N VAL A 86 12.36 2.45 -14.65
CA VAL A 86 12.26 1.48 -13.54
C VAL A 86 11.44 2.03 -12.38
N ALA A 87 10.83 1.14 -11.59
CA ALA A 87 10.34 1.46 -10.26
C ALA A 87 11.16 0.72 -9.20
N ALA A 88 11.35 1.36 -8.06
CA ALA A 88 11.95 0.75 -6.89
C ALA A 88 11.06 0.98 -5.67
N ALA A 89 10.87 -0.06 -4.86
CA ALA A 89 10.09 -0.02 -3.64
C ALA A 89 10.78 -0.78 -2.51
N SER A 90 10.43 -0.46 -1.26
CA SER A 90 11.12 -0.95 -0.07
C SER A 90 12.61 -0.54 -0.05
N VAL A 91 12.90 0.61 -0.61
CA VAL A 91 14.19 1.32 -0.61
C VAL A 91 14.09 2.55 0.29
N HIS A 92 15.10 3.39 0.37
CA HIS A 92 15.08 4.58 1.20
C HIS A 92 15.60 5.80 0.43
N GLY A 93 15.10 7.00 0.83
CA GLY A 93 15.60 8.26 0.28
C GLY A 93 15.05 8.62 -1.09
N THR A 94 13.87 8.13 -1.45
CA THR A 94 13.27 8.37 -2.79
C THR A 94 12.70 9.79 -2.97
N TRP A 95 12.55 10.58 -1.89
CA TRP A 95 12.11 11.98 -2.00
C TRP A 95 13.30 12.90 -2.29
N ALA A 96 13.96 12.65 -3.39
CA ALA A 96 15.14 13.35 -3.86
C ALA A 96 15.21 13.29 -5.40
N GLU A 97 16.03 14.15 -6.01
CA GLU A 97 16.27 14.15 -7.46
C GLU A 97 16.89 12.83 -7.94
N ALA A 98 17.66 12.15 -7.07
CA ALA A 98 18.19 10.81 -7.34
C ALA A 98 18.34 10.02 -6.02
N PHE A 99 18.32 8.70 -6.13
CA PHE A 99 18.59 7.79 -5.01
C PHE A 99 19.31 6.53 -5.51
N VAL A 100 19.89 5.78 -4.58
CA VAL A 100 20.54 4.48 -4.87
C VAL A 100 19.64 3.36 -4.34
N ALA A 101 19.55 2.28 -5.10
CA ALA A 101 18.82 1.09 -4.74
C ALA A 101 19.61 -0.18 -5.10
N PRO A 102 19.51 -1.27 -4.30
CA PRO A 102 20.00 -2.58 -4.72
C PRO A 102 19.32 -3.01 -6.03
N ALA A 103 20.08 -3.43 -7.03
CA ALA A 103 19.56 -3.79 -8.37
C ALA A 103 18.42 -4.84 -8.29
N ARG A 104 18.49 -5.77 -7.33
CA ARG A 104 17.44 -6.77 -7.08
C ARG A 104 16.09 -6.20 -6.61
N MET A 105 16.04 -4.94 -6.15
CA MET A 105 14.85 -4.24 -5.70
C MET A 105 14.26 -3.34 -6.80
N VAL A 106 14.87 -3.33 -7.96
CA VAL A 106 14.52 -2.47 -9.09
C VAL A 106 13.76 -3.29 -10.13
N ILE A 107 12.62 -2.77 -10.55
CA ILE A 107 11.69 -3.45 -11.46
C ILE A 107 11.57 -2.63 -12.75
N PRO A 108 11.98 -3.19 -13.90
CA PRO A 108 11.73 -2.56 -15.20
C PRO A 108 10.24 -2.27 -15.42
N MET A 109 9.90 -1.03 -15.79
CA MET A 109 8.52 -0.61 -15.98
C MET A 109 8.16 -0.54 -17.47
N PRO A 110 7.16 -1.33 -17.91
CA PRO A 110 6.62 -1.23 -19.26
C PRO A 110 6.11 0.18 -19.59
N GLU A 111 6.33 0.65 -20.81
CA GLU A 111 5.85 1.96 -21.30
C GLU A 111 4.32 2.08 -21.28
N ALA A 112 3.60 0.96 -21.42
CA ALA A 112 2.15 0.91 -21.35
C ALA A 112 1.58 1.32 -19.98
N ILE A 113 2.40 1.33 -18.91
CA ILE A 113 1.98 1.74 -17.57
C ILE A 113 2.31 3.22 -17.40
N PRO A 114 1.30 4.11 -17.20
CA PRO A 114 1.55 5.54 -17.00
C PRO A 114 2.42 5.83 -15.79
N ASP A 115 3.20 6.91 -15.82
CA ASP A 115 4.15 7.28 -14.75
C ASP A 115 3.50 7.38 -13.37
N GLN A 116 2.32 8.00 -13.30
CA GLN A 116 1.57 8.15 -12.06
C GLN A 116 1.17 6.80 -11.44
N MET A 117 0.86 5.82 -12.29
CA MET A 117 0.56 4.46 -11.89
C MET A 117 1.84 3.74 -11.46
N ALA A 118 2.90 3.81 -12.26
CA ALA A 118 4.18 3.13 -12.03
C ALA A 118 4.86 3.58 -10.73
N ALA A 119 4.72 4.87 -10.35
CA ALA A 119 5.32 5.44 -9.13
C ALA A 119 4.72 4.91 -7.82
N GLN A 120 3.61 4.18 -7.86
CA GLN A 120 2.89 3.65 -6.68
C GLN A 120 2.47 2.17 -6.85
N LEU A 121 2.97 1.51 -7.88
CA LEU A 121 2.48 0.19 -8.30
C LEU A 121 2.99 -0.94 -7.42
N ILE A 122 4.16 -0.79 -6.79
CA ILE A 122 4.82 -1.93 -6.15
C ILE A 122 4.47 -2.04 -4.67
N ALA A 123 4.71 -1.02 -3.86
CA ALA A 123 4.63 -1.17 -2.40
C ALA A 123 3.24 -1.62 -1.91
N MET A 124 2.20 -0.86 -2.20
CA MET A 124 0.86 -1.15 -1.69
C MET A 124 0.15 -2.26 -2.46
N PRO A 125 0.18 -2.32 -3.81
CA PRO A 125 -0.43 -3.42 -4.54
C PRO A 125 0.23 -4.77 -4.29
N LEU A 126 1.56 -4.83 -4.15
CA LEU A 126 2.22 -6.08 -3.77
C LEU A 126 1.82 -6.53 -2.36
N SER A 127 1.67 -5.57 -1.42
CA SER A 127 1.14 -5.89 -0.09
C SER A 127 -0.27 -6.47 -0.16
N ALA A 128 -1.14 -5.95 -1.05
CA ALA A 128 -2.48 -6.50 -1.27
C ALA A 128 -2.44 -7.92 -1.86
N LEU A 129 -1.56 -8.20 -2.84
CA LEU A 129 -1.39 -9.56 -3.37
C LEU A 129 -0.84 -10.53 -2.34
N MET A 130 0.18 -10.13 -1.57
CA MET A 130 0.70 -10.95 -0.49
C MET A 130 -0.37 -11.25 0.56
N LEU A 131 -1.24 -10.27 0.83
CA LEU A 131 -2.37 -10.46 1.74
C LEU A 131 -3.39 -11.45 1.16
N LEU A 132 -3.72 -11.39 -0.13
CA LEU A 132 -4.58 -12.37 -0.79
C LEU A 132 -4.02 -13.80 -0.71
N GLU A 133 -2.71 -13.97 -0.94
CA GLU A 133 -2.05 -15.29 -0.76
C GLU A 133 -2.15 -15.76 0.71
N PHE A 134 -1.93 -14.87 1.66
CA PHE A 134 -1.98 -15.14 3.10
C PHE A 134 -3.39 -15.53 3.60
N LEU A 135 -4.42 -14.98 2.99
CA LEU A 135 -5.83 -15.28 3.33
C LEU A 135 -6.29 -16.65 2.85
N HIS A 136 -5.61 -17.25 1.87
CA HIS A 136 -5.95 -18.56 1.27
C HIS A 136 -7.40 -18.66 0.75
N VAL A 137 -8.00 -17.53 0.36
CA VAL A 137 -9.38 -17.47 -0.13
C VAL A 137 -9.43 -17.91 -1.59
N GLN A 138 -10.42 -18.74 -1.92
CA GLN A 138 -10.61 -19.29 -3.27
C GLN A 138 -11.63 -18.49 -4.09
N ALA A 139 -11.61 -18.66 -5.41
CA ALA A 139 -12.59 -18.07 -6.30
C ALA A 139 -14.03 -18.42 -5.85
N GLY A 140 -14.94 -17.44 -5.89
CA GLY A 140 -16.32 -17.54 -5.41
C GLY A 140 -16.50 -17.29 -3.91
N GLN A 141 -15.42 -17.25 -3.11
CA GLN A 141 -15.49 -16.93 -1.69
C GLN A 141 -15.47 -15.42 -1.44
N TRP A 142 -15.79 -15.02 -0.20
CA TRP A 142 -15.91 -13.64 0.22
C TRP A 142 -14.83 -13.23 1.22
N ILE A 143 -14.31 -12.02 1.01
CA ILE A 143 -13.52 -11.27 1.97
C ILE A 143 -14.34 -10.05 2.40
N VAL A 144 -14.28 -9.69 3.69
CA VAL A 144 -14.75 -8.37 4.17
C VAL A 144 -13.53 -7.54 4.55
N GLN A 145 -13.44 -6.29 4.09
CA GLN A 145 -12.36 -5.39 4.50
C GLN A 145 -12.89 -4.04 4.96
N ASN A 146 -12.31 -3.48 6.02
CA ASN A 146 -12.48 -2.08 6.35
C ASN A 146 -11.42 -1.20 5.65
N THR A 147 -11.53 0.13 5.76
CA THR A 147 -10.65 1.08 5.07
C THR A 147 -10.50 0.84 3.55
N ALA A 148 -11.56 0.33 2.91
CA ALA A 148 -11.52 -0.06 1.50
C ALA A 148 -11.11 1.07 0.54
N ASN A 149 -11.32 2.35 0.92
CA ASN A 149 -10.89 3.51 0.13
C ASN A 149 -9.37 3.82 0.25
N GLY A 150 -8.61 3.07 1.07
CA GLY A 150 -7.15 3.16 1.13
C GLY A 150 -6.47 2.50 -0.07
N ALA A 151 -5.18 2.79 -0.27
CA ALA A 151 -4.42 2.24 -1.40
C ALA A 151 -4.39 0.70 -1.42
N VAL A 152 -4.18 0.06 -0.26
CA VAL A 152 -4.21 -1.40 -0.14
C VAL A 152 -5.63 -1.92 -0.34
N GLY A 153 -6.65 -1.28 0.24
CA GLY A 153 -8.04 -1.71 0.12
C GLY A 153 -8.54 -1.68 -1.33
N LYS A 154 -8.25 -0.60 -2.07
CA LYS A 154 -8.54 -0.52 -3.51
C LYS A 154 -7.82 -1.61 -4.30
N SER A 155 -6.53 -1.78 -4.05
CA SER A 155 -5.75 -2.83 -4.71
C SER A 155 -6.28 -4.22 -4.40
N LEU A 156 -6.60 -4.50 -3.13
CA LEU A 156 -7.16 -5.78 -2.70
C LEU A 156 -8.49 -6.07 -3.42
N ALA A 157 -9.41 -5.09 -3.48
CA ALA A 157 -10.69 -5.25 -4.15
C ALA A 157 -10.53 -5.58 -5.64
N MET A 158 -9.69 -4.83 -6.37
CA MET A 158 -9.48 -5.05 -7.81
C MET A 158 -8.75 -6.36 -8.09
N LEU A 159 -7.71 -6.69 -7.32
CA LEU A 159 -6.92 -7.91 -7.51
C LEU A 159 -7.70 -9.17 -7.08
N ALA A 160 -8.51 -9.09 -6.03
CA ALA A 160 -9.41 -10.16 -5.64
C ALA A 160 -10.45 -10.43 -6.74
N LYS A 161 -11.11 -9.37 -7.26
CA LYS A 161 -12.04 -9.46 -8.39
C LYS A 161 -11.40 -10.15 -9.60
N ALA A 162 -10.17 -9.78 -9.94
CA ALA A 162 -9.40 -10.38 -11.04
C ALA A 162 -9.07 -11.88 -10.82
N ARG A 163 -9.09 -12.34 -9.56
CA ARG A 163 -8.94 -13.75 -9.17
C ARG A 163 -10.27 -14.46 -8.90
N GLY A 164 -11.40 -13.79 -9.17
CA GLY A 164 -12.74 -14.35 -8.95
C GLY A 164 -13.18 -14.39 -7.48
N VAL A 165 -12.50 -13.68 -6.59
CA VAL A 165 -12.85 -13.55 -5.17
C VAL A 165 -13.71 -12.31 -4.97
N HIS A 166 -14.78 -12.44 -4.20
CA HIS A 166 -15.66 -11.33 -3.85
C HIS A 166 -15.15 -10.55 -2.64
N VAL A 167 -15.33 -9.22 -2.65
CA VAL A 167 -14.93 -8.39 -1.52
C VAL A 167 -16.06 -7.46 -1.10
N ALA A 168 -16.49 -7.55 0.16
CA ALA A 168 -17.35 -6.57 0.79
C ALA A 168 -16.48 -5.42 1.32
N ASN A 169 -16.59 -4.25 0.69
CA ASN A 169 -15.74 -3.09 0.87
C ASN A 169 -16.39 -2.10 1.82
N LEU A 170 -15.90 -2.00 3.06
CA LEU A 170 -16.46 -1.13 4.08
C LEU A 170 -15.79 0.25 4.05
N VAL A 171 -16.60 1.29 3.96
CA VAL A 171 -16.19 2.70 4.00
C VAL A 171 -17.08 3.49 4.96
N ARG A 172 -16.70 4.72 5.33
CA ARG A 172 -17.35 5.48 6.40
C ARG A 172 -18.28 6.60 5.93
N ASN A 173 -18.52 6.73 4.63
CA ASN A 173 -19.38 7.79 4.09
C ASN A 173 -19.72 7.56 2.62
N ALA A 174 -20.79 8.19 2.16
CA ALA A 174 -21.29 8.09 0.79
C ALA A 174 -20.30 8.57 -0.29
N ALA A 175 -19.45 9.56 0.02
CA ALA A 175 -18.45 10.03 -0.94
C ALA A 175 -17.43 8.94 -1.25
N ALA A 176 -16.98 8.19 -0.24
CA ALA A 176 -16.09 7.06 -0.43
C ALA A 176 -16.76 5.90 -1.20
N VAL A 177 -18.06 5.68 -1.01
CA VAL A 177 -18.84 4.72 -1.83
C VAL A 177 -18.75 5.12 -3.31
N ALA A 178 -19.11 6.37 -3.63
CA ALA A 178 -19.06 6.86 -5.02
C ALA A 178 -17.67 6.78 -5.65
N GLN A 179 -16.62 7.08 -4.87
CA GLN A 179 -15.21 6.99 -5.31
C GLN A 179 -14.81 5.55 -5.69
N LEU A 180 -15.20 4.55 -4.89
CA LEU A 180 -14.88 3.16 -5.17
C LEU A 180 -15.69 2.62 -6.36
N GLN A 181 -16.97 2.96 -6.43
CA GLN A 181 -17.84 2.58 -7.55
C GLN A 181 -17.35 3.17 -8.88
N ALA A 182 -16.85 4.40 -8.88
CA ALA A 182 -16.24 5.03 -10.06
C ALA A 182 -14.98 4.29 -10.56
N LEU A 183 -14.31 3.53 -9.70
CA LEU A 183 -13.19 2.66 -10.04
C LEU A 183 -13.63 1.24 -10.45
N GLY A 184 -14.94 0.97 -10.57
CA GLY A 184 -15.46 -0.36 -10.88
C GLY A 184 -15.35 -1.37 -9.73
N ILE A 185 -15.21 -0.89 -8.49
CA ILE A 185 -15.21 -1.71 -7.29
C ILE A 185 -16.65 -1.91 -6.85
N ASP A 186 -17.06 -3.17 -6.79
CA ASP A 186 -18.42 -3.57 -6.41
C ASP A 186 -18.52 -3.79 -4.89
N HIS A 187 -19.76 -4.07 -4.40
CA HIS A 187 -20.05 -4.42 -3.01
C HIS A 187 -19.45 -3.45 -1.99
N VAL A 188 -19.73 -2.15 -2.17
CA VAL A 188 -19.27 -1.08 -1.29
C VAL A 188 -20.37 -0.71 -0.30
N PHE A 189 -20.05 -0.74 1.00
CA PHE A 189 -21.01 -0.50 2.08
C PHE A 189 -20.55 0.68 2.95
N ASP A 190 -21.46 1.63 3.13
CA ASP A 190 -21.27 2.76 4.06
C ASP A 190 -21.63 2.33 5.48
N THR A 191 -20.63 2.29 6.37
CA THR A 191 -20.80 1.88 7.76
C THR A 191 -21.42 2.97 8.64
N SER A 192 -21.59 4.19 8.14
CA SER A 192 -22.31 5.27 8.86
C SER A 192 -23.83 5.15 8.75
N VAL A 193 -24.34 4.28 7.88
CA VAL A 193 -25.76 4.07 7.66
C VAL A 193 -26.24 2.85 8.43
N ASP A 194 -27.29 3.02 9.24
CA ASP A 194 -27.90 1.94 10.02
C ASP A 194 -28.22 0.71 9.17
N GLY A 195 -28.08 -0.49 9.78
CA GLY A 195 -28.32 -1.77 9.09
C GLY A 195 -27.25 -2.14 8.05
N TRP A 196 -26.09 -1.50 8.04
CA TRP A 196 -25.03 -1.81 7.08
C TRP A 196 -24.54 -3.27 7.17
N LYS A 197 -24.50 -3.86 8.36
CA LYS A 197 -24.12 -5.28 8.53
C LYS A 197 -25.12 -6.23 7.86
N ASP A 198 -26.40 -5.93 7.97
CA ASP A 198 -27.43 -6.78 7.35
C ASP A 198 -27.36 -6.72 5.82
N ARG A 199 -27.05 -5.54 5.26
CA ARG A 199 -26.76 -5.42 3.82
C ARG A 199 -25.51 -6.21 3.38
N VAL A 200 -24.47 -6.27 4.23
CA VAL A 200 -23.31 -7.13 3.96
C VAL A 200 -23.71 -8.60 4.00
N ARG A 201 -24.48 -9.03 5.01
CA ARG A 201 -24.97 -10.42 5.13
C ARG A 201 -25.86 -10.82 3.95
N GLU A 202 -26.72 -9.91 3.51
CA GLU A 202 -27.57 -10.14 2.33
C GLU A 202 -26.72 -10.34 1.06
N ALA A 203 -25.68 -9.52 0.86
CA ALA A 203 -24.78 -9.65 -0.28
C ALA A 203 -23.93 -10.91 -0.27
N THR A 204 -23.45 -11.34 0.91
CA THR A 204 -22.64 -12.57 1.06
C THR A 204 -23.50 -13.83 1.08
N GLY A 205 -24.79 -13.70 1.43
CA GLY A 205 -25.74 -14.82 1.53
C GLY A 205 -25.28 -15.93 2.48
N GLU A 206 -25.62 -17.17 2.16
CA GLU A 206 -25.22 -18.36 2.94
C GLU A 206 -23.71 -18.59 2.93
N ALA A 207 -23.00 -18.08 1.92
CA ALA A 207 -21.54 -18.27 1.79
C ALA A 207 -20.76 -17.56 2.91
N GLN A 208 -21.31 -16.51 3.49
CA GLN A 208 -20.66 -15.68 4.51
C GLN A 208 -19.21 -15.30 4.16
N ALA A 209 -18.55 -14.49 4.96
CA ALA A 209 -17.16 -14.15 4.69
C ALA A 209 -16.19 -15.22 5.23
N THR A 210 -15.35 -15.76 4.36
CA THR A 210 -14.29 -16.70 4.72
C THR A 210 -13.14 -16.00 5.46
N ALA A 211 -12.89 -14.73 5.11
CA ALA A 211 -11.82 -13.93 5.70
C ALA A 211 -12.24 -12.49 5.88
N ALA A 212 -11.61 -11.81 6.83
CA ALA A 212 -11.76 -10.38 7.04
C ALA A 212 -10.39 -9.71 7.20
N VAL A 213 -10.28 -8.47 6.73
CA VAL A 213 -9.06 -7.64 6.84
C VAL A 213 -9.36 -6.41 7.67
N ASP A 214 -8.70 -6.29 8.81
CA ASP A 214 -8.82 -5.18 9.72
C ASP A 214 -7.60 -4.26 9.65
N SER A 215 -7.82 -3.03 9.27
CA SER A 215 -6.80 -1.97 9.27
C SER A 215 -7.06 -0.91 10.36
N ILE A 216 -8.11 -1.06 11.16
CA ILE A 216 -8.57 -0.04 12.12
C ILE A 216 -8.24 -0.42 13.56
N GLY A 217 -8.62 -1.62 13.99
CA GLY A 217 -8.65 -1.99 15.42
C GLY A 217 -9.92 -1.50 16.13
N GLY A 218 -9.91 -1.47 17.47
CA GLY A 218 -11.07 -1.06 18.27
C GLY A 218 -12.30 -1.93 18.03
N ASP A 219 -13.49 -1.31 18.05
CA ASP A 219 -14.78 -1.98 17.85
C ASP A 219 -14.96 -2.52 16.41
N ALA A 220 -14.26 -1.92 15.43
CA ALA A 220 -14.31 -2.39 14.04
C ALA A 220 -13.80 -3.85 13.90
N SER A 221 -12.91 -4.30 14.77
CA SER A 221 -12.46 -5.70 14.81
C SER A 221 -13.61 -6.65 15.17
N GLY A 222 -14.43 -6.29 16.15
CA GLY A 222 -15.61 -7.04 16.55
C GLY A 222 -16.66 -7.10 15.45
N ASP A 223 -16.88 -5.96 14.77
CA ASP A 223 -17.78 -5.88 13.60
C ASP A 223 -17.37 -6.83 12.48
N LEU A 224 -16.07 -6.92 12.19
CA LEU A 224 -15.57 -7.83 11.17
C LEU A 224 -15.71 -9.30 11.57
N VAL A 225 -15.46 -9.65 12.84
CA VAL A 225 -15.68 -11.01 13.35
C VAL A 225 -17.15 -11.40 13.28
N ASP A 226 -18.06 -10.45 13.53
CA ASP A 226 -19.50 -10.66 13.42
C ASP A 226 -19.96 -11.02 11.99
N LEU A 227 -19.25 -10.54 10.96
CA LEU A 227 -19.50 -10.84 9.54
C LEU A 227 -18.81 -12.11 9.03
N LEU A 228 -17.88 -12.68 9.77
CA LEU A 228 -17.23 -13.94 9.39
C LEU A 228 -18.20 -15.13 9.49
N GLY A 229 -18.04 -16.08 8.59
CA GLY A 229 -18.61 -17.41 8.69
C GLY A 229 -17.85 -18.32 9.69
N HIS A 230 -18.31 -19.57 9.82
CA HIS A 230 -17.61 -20.59 10.60
C HIS A 230 -16.20 -20.82 10.05
N HIS A 231 -15.22 -21.01 10.96
CA HIS A 231 -13.79 -21.16 10.66
C HIS A 231 -13.17 -19.98 9.94
N GLY A 232 -13.86 -18.82 9.90
CA GLY A 232 -13.37 -17.61 9.26
C GLY A 232 -12.11 -17.06 9.91
N THR A 233 -11.29 -16.34 9.14
CA THR A 233 -10.04 -15.75 9.62
C THR A 233 -10.10 -14.21 9.57
N LEU A 234 -9.92 -13.55 10.72
CA LEU A 234 -9.66 -12.12 10.79
C LEU A 234 -8.15 -11.87 10.70
N VAL A 235 -7.72 -11.08 9.74
CA VAL A 235 -6.33 -10.62 9.62
C VAL A 235 -6.20 -9.18 10.09
N SER A 236 -5.46 -8.97 11.18
CA SER A 236 -5.04 -7.64 11.64
C SER A 236 -3.90 -7.15 10.74
N PHE A 237 -4.20 -6.15 9.92
CA PHE A 237 -3.32 -5.55 8.93
C PHE A 237 -2.81 -4.17 9.34
N GLY A 238 -3.59 -3.42 10.12
CA GLY A 238 -3.26 -2.07 10.56
C GLY A 238 -3.89 -1.72 11.91
N VAL A 239 -3.53 -0.55 12.43
CA VAL A 239 -3.94 -0.04 13.75
C VAL A 239 -4.33 1.44 13.67
N MET A 240 -5.17 1.80 12.70
CA MET A 240 -5.44 3.21 12.40
C MET A 240 -6.19 3.96 13.52
N SER A 241 -6.94 3.26 14.37
CA SER A 241 -7.58 3.86 15.57
C SER A 241 -6.58 4.12 16.69
N GLY A 242 -5.49 3.34 16.76
CA GLY A 242 -4.59 3.29 17.91
C GLY A 242 -5.16 2.50 19.10
N GLU A 243 -6.41 2.02 19.02
CA GLU A 243 -7.10 1.30 20.08
C GLU A 243 -6.86 -0.22 19.99
N PRO A 244 -6.83 -0.93 21.12
CA PRO A 244 -6.85 -2.38 21.15
C PRO A 244 -8.05 -2.97 20.40
N MET A 245 -7.91 -4.16 19.84
CA MET A 245 -9.02 -4.86 19.19
C MET A 245 -10.07 -5.30 20.23
N HIS A 246 -11.33 -4.89 20.03
CA HIS A 246 -12.45 -5.31 20.87
C HIS A 246 -13.24 -6.41 20.18
N ILE A 247 -12.93 -7.65 20.49
CA ILE A 247 -13.59 -8.82 19.90
C ILE A 247 -14.37 -9.58 20.98
N PRO A 248 -15.70 -9.69 20.85
CA PRO A 248 -16.50 -10.50 21.75
C PRO A 248 -16.07 -11.97 21.69
N ALA A 249 -15.79 -12.58 22.86
CA ALA A 249 -15.34 -13.96 22.95
C ALA A 249 -16.31 -14.97 22.28
N GLY A 250 -17.63 -14.73 22.39
CA GLY A 250 -18.64 -15.55 21.72
C GLY A 250 -18.48 -15.58 20.19
N GLY A 251 -18.08 -14.46 19.58
CA GLY A 251 -17.81 -14.41 18.13
C GLY A 251 -16.67 -15.34 17.70
N LEU A 252 -15.65 -15.50 18.54
CA LEU A 252 -14.56 -16.44 18.28
C LEU A 252 -14.95 -17.89 18.58
N ILE A 253 -15.57 -18.14 19.75
CA ILE A 253 -15.89 -19.49 20.21
C ILE A 253 -16.91 -20.17 19.28
N TYR A 254 -18.06 -19.50 19.05
CA TYR A 254 -19.16 -20.13 18.32
C TYR A 254 -18.95 -20.19 16.81
N LYS A 255 -18.01 -19.43 16.27
CA LYS A 255 -17.62 -19.49 14.86
C LYS A 255 -16.30 -20.25 14.63
N GLU A 256 -15.64 -20.69 15.72
CA GLU A 256 -14.28 -21.27 15.65
C GLU A 256 -13.33 -20.37 14.83
N ALA A 257 -13.50 -19.05 14.96
CA ALA A 257 -12.78 -18.07 14.17
C ALA A 257 -11.33 -17.92 14.62
N THR A 258 -10.45 -17.61 13.68
CA THR A 258 -9.01 -17.38 13.92
C THR A 258 -8.69 -15.89 13.77
N VAL A 259 -7.83 -15.35 14.64
CA VAL A 259 -7.27 -14.00 14.50
C VAL A 259 -5.77 -14.11 14.25
N LYS A 260 -5.27 -13.46 13.18
CA LYS A 260 -3.85 -13.48 12.79
C LYS A 260 -3.34 -12.07 12.51
N GLY A 261 -2.09 -11.80 12.85
CA GLY A 261 -1.40 -10.59 12.40
C GLY A 261 -0.76 -10.78 11.03
N PHE A 262 -0.72 -9.71 10.22
CA PHE A 262 -0.01 -9.65 8.95
C PHE A 262 0.97 -8.49 8.95
N TRP A 263 2.26 -8.77 8.90
CA TRP A 263 3.29 -7.76 8.72
C TRP A 263 3.94 -7.91 7.33
N GLY A 264 3.51 -7.09 6.38
CA GLY A 264 3.89 -7.20 4.97
C GLY A 264 5.40 -7.26 4.73
N SER A 265 6.22 -6.48 5.46
CA SER A 265 7.68 -6.54 5.35
C SER A 265 8.24 -7.91 5.73
N LYS A 266 7.74 -8.54 6.80
CA LYS A 266 8.17 -9.88 7.22
C LYS A 266 7.71 -10.95 6.25
N VAL A 267 6.48 -10.86 5.78
CA VAL A 267 5.94 -11.79 4.75
C VAL A 267 6.77 -11.67 3.47
N SER A 268 7.06 -10.44 3.02
CA SER A 268 7.91 -10.22 1.85
C SER A 268 9.34 -10.75 2.02
N GLN A 269 9.93 -10.61 3.20
CA GLN A 269 11.28 -11.15 3.47
C GLN A 269 11.33 -12.68 3.45
N ALA A 270 10.27 -13.33 3.96
CA ALA A 270 10.18 -14.79 4.03
C ALA A 270 9.72 -15.43 2.69
N MET A 271 9.17 -14.63 1.77
CA MET A 271 8.64 -15.14 0.49
C MET A 271 9.77 -15.57 -0.44
N ALA A 272 9.60 -16.72 -1.10
CA ALA A 272 10.51 -17.20 -2.13
C ALA A 272 10.62 -16.17 -3.28
N VAL A 273 11.80 -16.09 -3.88
CA VAL A 273 12.08 -15.12 -4.97
C VAL A 273 11.16 -15.36 -6.16
N GLU A 274 10.88 -16.61 -6.48
CA GLU A 274 9.99 -17.04 -7.56
C GLU A 274 8.56 -16.55 -7.34
N ASP A 275 8.04 -16.69 -6.12
CA ASP A 275 6.71 -16.20 -5.76
C ASP A 275 6.63 -14.68 -5.84
N LYS A 276 7.66 -13.99 -5.36
CA LYS A 276 7.73 -12.53 -5.48
C LYS A 276 7.73 -12.08 -6.95
N ARG A 277 8.51 -12.75 -7.80
CA ARG A 277 8.52 -12.48 -9.25
C ARG A 277 7.17 -12.75 -9.90
N ARG A 278 6.50 -13.83 -9.53
CA ARG A 278 5.14 -14.17 -9.99
C ARG A 278 4.15 -13.06 -9.63
N LEU A 279 4.14 -12.61 -8.37
CA LEU A 279 3.24 -11.55 -7.92
C LEU A 279 3.53 -10.20 -8.58
N VAL A 280 4.79 -9.83 -8.73
CA VAL A 280 5.18 -8.61 -9.47
C VAL A 280 4.75 -8.73 -10.95
N GLY A 281 4.96 -9.86 -11.58
CA GLY A 281 4.50 -10.10 -12.96
C GLY A 281 2.97 -9.97 -13.10
N GLU A 282 2.20 -10.46 -12.12
CA GLU A 282 0.75 -10.25 -12.07
C GLU A 282 0.39 -8.77 -11.96
N LEU A 283 1.04 -8.00 -11.07
CA LEU A 283 0.80 -6.56 -10.94
C LEU A 283 1.05 -5.82 -12.25
N LEU A 284 2.19 -6.07 -12.89
CA LEU A 284 2.52 -5.43 -14.17
C LEU A 284 1.49 -5.75 -15.26
N LYS A 285 1.06 -7.01 -15.34
CA LYS A 285 0.02 -7.46 -16.28
C LYS A 285 -1.31 -6.73 -16.02
N ARG A 286 -1.79 -6.71 -14.77
CA ARG A 286 -3.07 -6.08 -14.40
C ARG A 286 -3.04 -4.56 -14.55
N ALA A 287 -1.91 -3.92 -14.28
CA ALA A 287 -1.71 -2.50 -14.51
C ALA A 287 -1.74 -2.16 -16.01
N ALA A 288 -1.03 -2.94 -16.83
CA ALA A 288 -0.98 -2.72 -18.29
C ALA A 288 -2.32 -3.00 -18.98
N SER A 289 -3.15 -3.92 -18.46
CA SER A 289 -4.49 -4.21 -18.98
C SER A 289 -5.59 -3.25 -18.48
N GLY A 290 -5.29 -2.37 -17.49
CA GLY A 290 -6.26 -1.47 -16.87
C GLY A 290 -7.15 -2.14 -15.82
N GLU A 291 -6.93 -3.42 -15.49
CA GLU A 291 -7.65 -4.12 -14.42
C GLU A 291 -7.25 -3.65 -13.02
N LEU A 292 -6.10 -3.04 -12.89
CA LEU A 292 -5.62 -2.39 -11.68
C LEU A 292 -5.42 -0.90 -11.96
N THR A 293 -6.19 -0.04 -11.30
CA THR A 293 -6.13 1.41 -11.43
C THR A 293 -5.85 2.06 -10.08
N LEU A 294 -4.79 2.86 -10.01
CA LEU A 294 -4.38 3.55 -8.78
C LEU A 294 -4.54 5.06 -8.97
N PRO A 295 -5.57 5.67 -8.38
CA PRO A 295 -5.82 7.09 -8.52
C PRO A 295 -4.73 7.92 -7.82
N VAL A 296 -4.45 9.08 -8.40
CA VAL A 296 -3.57 10.11 -7.84
C VAL A 296 -4.44 11.27 -7.36
N GLU A 297 -4.25 11.67 -6.11
CA GLU A 297 -4.92 12.84 -5.54
C GLU A 297 -4.30 14.12 -6.06
N GLN A 298 -2.98 14.23 -5.94
CA GLN A 298 -2.22 15.41 -6.34
C GLN A 298 -0.74 15.08 -6.53
N ILE A 299 -0.09 15.81 -7.42
CA ILE A 299 1.35 15.79 -7.60
C ILE A 299 1.90 17.14 -7.14
N PHE A 300 2.80 17.12 -6.18
CA PHE A 300 3.50 18.31 -5.69
C PHE A 300 4.92 18.37 -6.26
N ALA A 301 5.46 19.56 -6.44
CA ALA A 301 6.90 19.73 -6.61
C ALA A 301 7.62 19.28 -5.32
N LEU A 302 8.86 18.83 -5.46
CA LEU A 302 9.67 18.45 -4.30
C LEU A 302 9.81 19.61 -3.29
N ASP A 303 9.89 20.84 -3.78
CA ASP A 303 9.99 22.06 -2.97
C ASP A 303 8.77 22.27 -2.05
N ASP A 304 7.62 21.71 -2.41
CA ASP A 304 6.38 21.76 -1.62
C ASP A 304 6.24 20.60 -0.64
N ILE A 305 7.33 19.95 -0.23
CA ILE A 305 7.32 18.72 0.59
C ILE A 305 6.47 18.84 1.86
N ALA A 306 6.48 19.98 2.54
CA ALA A 306 5.68 20.18 3.75
C ALA A 306 4.17 20.12 3.45
N GLN A 307 3.74 20.75 2.35
CA GLN A 307 2.35 20.72 1.88
C GLN A 307 1.97 19.30 1.40
N ALA A 308 2.85 18.65 0.65
CA ALA A 308 2.66 17.27 0.19
C ALA A 308 2.53 16.30 1.37
N ALA A 309 3.36 16.43 2.40
CA ALA A 309 3.29 15.63 3.61
C ALA A 309 1.98 15.86 4.37
N LYS A 310 1.52 17.11 4.48
CA LYS A 310 0.22 17.46 5.07
C LYS A 310 -0.93 16.85 4.28
N ALA A 311 -0.93 16.99 2.96
CA ALA A 311 -1.92 16.36 2.07
C ALA A 311 -1.86 14.83 2.18
N GLY A 312 -0.65 14.24 2.21
CA GLY A 312 -0.43 12.80 2.39
C GLY A 312 -0.95 12.24 3.73
N ALA A 313 -0.97 13.06 4.80
CA ALA A 313 -1.54 12.69 6.10
C ALA A 313 -3.06 12.91 6.20
N GLY A 314 -3.66 13.69 5.27
CA GLY A 314 -5.07 14.03 5.28
C GLY A 314 -6.00 12.83 5.13
N SER A 315 -7.21 12.93 5.71
CA SER A 315 -8.28 11.95 5.54
C SER A 315 -9.16 12.29 4.32
N GLY A 316 -9.94 11.31 3.83
CA GLY A 316 -10.91 11.52 2.74
C GLY A 316 -10.32 11.59 1.33
N ARG A 317 -9.03 11.39 1.17
CA ARG A 317 -8.37 11.36 -0.15
C ARG A 317 -8.89 10.22 -1.02
N ASN A 318 -9.05 10.50 -2.31
CA ASN A 318 -9.38 9.46 -3.28
C ASN A 318 -8.14 8.74 -3.85
N GLY A 319 -6.97 9.36 -3.78
CA GLY A 319 -5.76 8.84 -4.40
C GLY A 319 -4.49 9.04 -3.59
N LYS A 320 -3.38 8.71 -4.22
CA LYS A 320 -2.04 8.88 -3.68
C LYS A 320 -1.53 10.31 -3.93
N VAL A 321 -0.83 10.87 -2.95
CA VAL A 321 -0.01 12.06 -3.14
C VAL A 321 1.35 11.62 -3.69
N LEU A 322 1.79 12.28 -4.75
CA LEU A 322 3.09 12.05 -5.39
C LEU A 322 3.95 13.31 -5.32
N LEU A 323 5.25 13.12 -5.37
CA LEU A 323 6.28 14.18 -5.47
C LEU A 323 6.96 14.09 -6.83
N ARG A 324 7.23 15.27 -7.41
CA ARG A 324 8.05 15.43 -8.60
C ARG A 324 9.28 16.26 -8.21
N PRO A 325 10.47 15.67 -8.22
CA PRO A 325 11.73 16.35 -7.98
C PRO A 325 12.09 17.35 -9.06
#